data_06f3a2f96bf43c34087396e5b4d49695
#
_entry.id   06f3a2f96bf43c34087396e5b4d49695
#
_cell.length_a   1.000
_cell.length_b   1.000
_cell.length_c   1.000
_cell.angle_alpha   90.00
_cell.angle_beta   90.00
_cell.angle_gamma   90.00
#
_symmetry.space_group_name_H-M   'P 1'
#
loop_
_entity.id
_entity.type
_entity.pdbx_description
1 polymer ?
#
loop_
_entity_poly.entity_id
_entity_poly.type
_entity_poly.pdbx_seq_one_letter_code
_entity_poly.pdbx_strand_id
1 'polypeptide(L)'
;MYRHPALVPLSHEHQRLLFVCRYLKKDAAAYEGFPLETQAKLAYIVKVFQEVMVPHIQKEEYLFESCAGKDAELDALIQELTAEHQQISRMYSALTENTDLEDAMDQLARSLEEHIRKEERLLFELLQQKQAGWLDRISWEN
;
A
#
# COMPACT_ATOMS: atom_id res chain seq x y z
N MET A 1 -4.89 -4.26 19.48
CA MET A 1 -3.83 -3.26 19.22
C MET A 1 -4.45 -1.92 18.88
N TYR A 2 -3.98 -0.87 19.53
CA TYR A 2 -4.51 0.48 19.29
C TYR A 2 -4.03 1.03 17.95
N ARG A 3 -4.94 1.65 17.19
CA ARG A 3 -4.61 2.40 15.99
C ARG A 3 -5.18 3.81 16.11
N HIS A 4 -4.32 4.82 15.97
CA HIS A 4 -4.73 6.22 16.06
C HIS A 4 -5.82 6.51 15.02
N PRO A 5 -6.88 7.27 15.38
CA PRO A 5 -7.98 7.56 14.44
C PRO A 5 -7.53 8.14 13.10
N ALA A 6 -6.47 8.95 13.09
CA ALA A 6 -5.94 9.52 11.84
C ALA A 6 -5.38 8.45 10.90
N LEU A 7 -4.93 7.32 11.43
CA LEU A 7 -4.35 6.22 10.64
C LEU A 7 -5.38 5.15 10.26
N VAL A 8 -6.55 5.15 10.90
CA VAL A 8 -7.59 4.14 10.64
C VAL A 8 -8.02 4.13 9.17
N PRO A 9 -8.27 5.27 8.50
CA PRO A 9 -8.62 5.22 7.07
C PRO A 9 -7.55 4.56 6.22
N LEU A 10 -6.27 4.80 6.52
CA LEU A 10 -5.17 4.16 5.79
C LEU A 10 -5.14 2.65 6.05
N SER A 11 -5.39 2.23 7.29
CA SER A 11 -5.46 0.81 7.64
C SER A 11 -6.65 0.12 6.95
N HIS A 12 -7.78 0.79 6.80
CA HIS A 12 -8.92 0.25 6.04
C HIS A 12 -8.55 0.06 4.57
N GLU A 13 -7.85 1.02 3.98
CA GLU A 13 -7.37 0.90 2.61
C GLU A 13 -6.37 -0.25 2.49
N HIS A 14 -5.50 -0.43 3.49
CA HIS A 14 -4.58 -1.57 3.54
C HIS A 14 -5.30 -2.90 3.52
N GLN A 15 -6.41 -3.04 4.26
CA GLN A 15 -7.19 -4.28 4.27
C GLN A 15 -7.72 -4.61 2.88
N ARG A 16 -8.23 -3.60 2.17
CA ARG A 16 -8.70 -3.78 0.80
C ARG A 16 -7.58 -4.17 -0.14
N LEU A 17 -6.42 -3.50 -0.03
CA LEU A 17 -5.25 -3.81 -0.84
C LEU A 17 -4.68 -5.20 -0.54
N LEU A 18 -4.74 -5.66 0.72
CA LEU A 18 -4.31 -7.01 1.08
C LEU A 18 -5.21 -8.08 0.43
N PHE A 19 -6.50 -7.83 0.29
CA PHE A 19 -7.37 -8.73 -0.46
C PHE A 19 -6.93 -8.80 -1.92
N VAL A 20 -6.62 -7.64 -2.53
CA VAL A 20 -6.11 -7.59 -3.90
C VAL A 20 -4.85 -8.44 -4.03
N CYS A 21 -3.93 -8.31 -3.08
CA CYS A 21 -2.71 -9.12 -3.09
C CYS A 21 -3.01 -10.61 -3.07
N ARG A 22 -3.96 -11.05 -2.25
CA ARG A 22 -4.36 -12.45 -2.20
C ARG A 22 -4.95 -12.91 -3.54
N TYR A 23 -5.77 -12.08 -4.15
CA TYR A 23 -6.42 -12.40 -5.41
C TYR A 23 -5.42 -12.49 -6.58
N LEU A 24 -4.40 -11.63 -6.60
CA LEU A 24 -3.44 -11.58 -7.71
C LEU A 24 -2.41 -12.70 -7.69
N LYS A 25 -2.19 -13.36 -6.56
CA LYS A 25 -1.18 -14.42 -6.46
C LYS A 25 -1.54 -15.60 -7.33
N LYS A 26 -0.51 -16.31 -7.83
CA LYS A 26 -0.68 -17.51 -8.66
C LYS A 26 -1.48 -18.61 -7.96
N ASP A 27 -1.33 -18.70 -6.64
CA ASP A 27 -1.98 -19.71 -5.82
C ASP A 27 -3.25 -19.20 -5.13
N ALA A 28 -3.86 -18.15 -5.70
CA ALA A 28 -5.06 -17.56 -5.11
C ALA A 28 -6.20 -18.56 -5.01
N ALA A 29 -6.91 -18.50 -3.88
CA ALA A 29 -8.15 -19.26 -3.70
C ALA A 29 -9.26 -18.66 -4.59
N ALA A 30 -10.27 -19.47 -4.88
CA ALA A 30 -11.43 -18.98 -5.63
C ALA A 30 -12.29 -18.09 -4.74
N TYR A 31 -12.68 -16.94 -5.26
CA TYR A 31 -13.58 -16.01 -4.58
C TYR A 31 -14.77 -15.74 -5.50
N GLU A 32 -15.98 -15.74 -4.95
CA GLU A 32 -17.17 -15.48 -5.71
C GLU A 32 -17.13 -14.08 -6.34
N GLY A 33 -17.41 -14.00 -7.63
CA GLY A 33 -17.35 -12.73 -8.37
C GLY A 33 -15.97 -12.29 -8.79
N PHE A 34 -14.93 -13.12 -8.55
CA PHE A 34 -13.54 -12.79 -8.87
C PHE A 34 -12.91 -13.91 -9.69
N PRO A 35 -13.06 -13.86 -11.03
CA PRO A 35 -12.50 -14.91 -11.89
C PRO A 35 -10.98 -14.99 -11.76
N LEU A 36 -10.44 -16.20 -11.82
CA LEU A 36 -9.00 -16.44 -11.68
C LEU A 36 -8.23 -16.32 -12.99
N GLU A 37 -8.90 -15.94 -14.08
CA GLU A 37 -8.24 -15.71 -15.35
C GLU A 37 -7.31 -14.51 -15.28
N THR A 38 -6.17 -14.59 -15.95
CA THR A 38 -5.14 -13.56 -15.94
C THR A 38 -5.68 -12.18 -16.35
N GLN A 39 -6.49 -12.14 -17.42
CA GLN A 39 -7.03 -10.87 -17.91
C GLN A 39 -8.05 -10.26 -16.95
N ALA A 40 -8.82 -11.08 -16.24
CA ALA A 40 -9.74 -10.60 -15.22
C ALA A 40 -8.98 -9.98 -14.04
N LYS A 41 -7.90 -10.62 -13.61
CA LYS A 41 -7.03 -10.09 -12.56
C LYS A 41 -6.40 -8.77 -12.97
N LEU A 42 -5.93 -8.67 -14.22
CA LEU A 42 -5.34 -7.44 -14.73
C LEU A 42 -6.36 -6.28 -14.72
N ALA A 43 -7.57 -6.52 -15.22
CA ALA A 43 -8.62 -5.51 -15.22
C ALA A 43 -8.91 -5.03 -13.79
N TYR A 44 -8.94 -5.95 -12.84
CA TYR A 44 -9.21 -5.61 -11.45
C TYR A 44 -8.10 -4.78 -10.82
N ILE A 45 -6.82 -5.16 -11.01
CA ILE A 45 -5.72 -4.39 -10.42
C ILE A 45 -5.62 -2.99 -11.02
N VAL A 46 -5.90 -2.83 -12.31
CA VAL A 46 -5.91 -1.50 -12.94
C VAL A 46 -6.95 -0.60 -12.28
N LYS A 47 -8.16 -1.13 -12.07
CA LYS A 47 -9.23 -0.40 -11.40
C LYS A 47 -8.85 -0.01 -9.99
N VAL A 48 -8.36 -0.96 -9.20
CA VAL A 48 -8.00 -0.72 -7.80
C VAL A 48 -6.83 0.24 -7.68
N PHE A 49 -5.85 0.13 -8.55
CA PHE A 49 -4.71 1.03 -8.52
C PHE A 49 -5.17 2.48 -8.71
N GLN A 50 -6.04 2.71 -9.66
CA GLN A 50 -6.55 4.06 -9.94
C GLN A 50 -7.48 4.58 -8.83
N GLU A 51 -8.36 3.74 -8.32
CA GLU A 51 -9.40 4.16 -7.37
C GLU A 51 -8.93 4.16 -5.90
N VAL A 52 -8.00 3.28 -5.54
CA VAL A 52 -7.57 3.11 -4.16
C VAL A 52 -6.10 3.40 -3.96
N MET A 53 -5.23 2.78 -4.76
CA MET A 53 -3.78 2.85 -4.51
C MET A 53 -3.22 4.25 -4.72
N VAL A 54 -3.57 4.92 -5.81
CA VAL A 54 -3.06 6.27 -6.09
C VAL A 54 -3.49 7.27 -5.00
N PRO A 55 -4.78 7.37 -4.63
CA PRO A 55 -5.16 8.25 -3.52
C PRO A 55 -4.52 7.86 -2.19
N HIS A 56 -4.34 6.56 -1.94
CA HIS A 56 -3.69 6.06 -0.73
C HIS A 56 -2.24 6.52 -0.66
N ILE A 57 -1.49 6.37 -1.74
CA ILE A 57 -0.09 6.82 -1.81
C ILE A 57 -0.01 8.34 -1.58
N GLN A 58 -0.94 9.11 -2.16
CA GLN A 58 -0.97 10.55 -1.97
C GLN A 58 -1.13 10.94 -0.50
N LYS A 59 -2.01 10.25 0.22
CA LYS A 59 -2.17 10.46 1.66
C LYS A 59 -0.90 10.12 2.43
N GLU A 60 -0.26 9.01 2.08
CA GLU A 60 0.97 8.60 2.75
C GLU A 60 2.12 9.55 2.46
N GLU A 61 2.22 10.06 1.23
CA GLU A 61 3.25 11.03 0.90
C GLU A 61 3.05 12.34 1.67
N TYR A 62 1.82 12.78 1.84
CA TYR A 62 1.51 13.92 2.70
C TYR A 62 1.97 13.68 4.13
N LEU A 63 1.67 12.49 4.65
CA LEU A 63 2.08 12.07 5.98
C LEU A 63 3.61 12.10 6.11
N PHE A 64 4.31 11.54 5.13
CA PHE A 64 5.77 11.47 5.13
C PHE A 64 6.42 12.85 5.09
N GLU A 65 5.94 13.72 4.22
CA GLU A 65 6.46 15.09 4.11
C GLU A 65 6.26 15.87 5.41
N SER A 66 5.11 15.70 6.02
CA SER A 66 4.78 16.40 7.26
C SER A 66 5.63 15.95 8.44
N CYS A 67 6.12 14.72 8.41
CA CYS A 67 6.95 14.15 9.48
C CYS A 67 8.45 14.26 9.21
N ALA A 68 8.84 14.70 8.02
CA ALA A 68 10.25 14.71 7.62
C ALA A 68 11.08 15.66 8.51
N GLY A 69 12.29 15.21 8.86
CA GLY A 69 13.26 16.00 9.61
C GLY A 69 13.01 16.08 11.10
N LYS A 70 12.02 15.38 11.64
CA LYS A 70 11.68 15.44 13.06
C LYS A 70 12.30 14.33 13.90
N ASP A 71 12.62 13.20 13.30
CA ASP A 71 13.17 12.05 13.99
C ASP A 71 13.99 11.20 13.03
N ALA A 72 15.22 10.88 13.39
CA ALA A 72 16.16 10.17 12.50
C ALA A 72 15.69 8.75 12.17
N GLU A 73 15.15 8.03 13.15
CA GLU A 73 14.65 6.67 12.93
C GLU A 73 13.45 6.67 12.00
N LEU A 74 12.53 7.59 12.22
CA LEU A 74 11.36 7.75 11.38
C LEU A 74 11.74 8.16 9.97
N ASP A 75 12.69 9.10 9.81
CA ASP A 75 13.16 9.55 8.49
C ASP A 75 13.76 8.39 7.70
N ALA A 76 14.55 7.53 8.33
CA ALA A 76 15.16 6.38 7.67
C ALA A 76 14.09 5.42 7.15
N LEU A 77 13.07 5.14 7.97
CA LEU A 77 11.96 4.27 7.58
C LEU A 77 11.13 4.89 6.45
N ILE A 78 10.87 6.19 6.52
CA ILE A 78 10.13 6.90 5.47
C ILE A 78 10.88 6.85 4.14
N GLN A 79 12.21 7.01 4.14
CA GLN A 79 13.00 6.90 2.91
C GLN A 79 12.89 5.51 2.30
N GLU A 80 12.95 4.48 3.13
CA GLU A 80 12.81 3.09 2.67
C GLU A 80 11.42 2.86 2.05
N LEU A 81 10.37 3.30 2.73
CA LEU A 81 9.00 3.12 2.26
C LEU A 81 8.71 3.93 0.99
N THR A 82 9.29 5.12 0.86
CA THR A 82 9.18 5.93 -0.34
C THR A 82 9.81 5.21 -1.55
N ALA A 83 10.98 4.60 -1.34
CA ALA A 83 11.63 3.82 -2.39
C ALA A 83 10.77 2.61 -2.79
N GLU A 84 10.08 1.99 -1.81
CA GLU A 84 9.17 0.88 -2.08
C GLU A 84 7.95 1.35 -2.88
N HIS A 85 7.38 2.52 -2.57
CA HIS A 85 6.29 3.10 -3.38
C HIS A 85 6.71 3.24 -4.84
N GLN A 86 7.91 3.75 -5.07
CA GLN A 86 8.44 3.93 -6.43
C GLN A 86 8.61 2.59 -7.14
N GLN A 87 9.13 1.59 -6.43
CA GLN A 87 9.32 0.26 -6.99
C GLN A 87 7.98 -0.40 -7.35
N ILE A 88 7.00 -0.32 -6.46
CA ILE A 88 5.66 -0.87 -6.69
C ILE A 88 5.02 -0.17 -7.89
N SER A 89 5.15 1.14 -8.00
CA SER A 89 4.60 1.90 -9.13
C SER A 89 5.26 1.48 -10.46
N ARG A 90 6.58 1.23 -10.45
CA ARG A 90 7.29 0.74 -11.64
C ARG A 90 6.83 -0.65 -12.03
N MET A 91 6.65 -1.54 -11.04
CA MET A 91 6.16 -2.90 -11.29
C MET A 91 4.76 -2.87 -11.91
N TYR A 92 3.89 -2.02 -11.36
CA TYR A 92 2.54 -1.85 -11.89
C TYR A 92 2.58 -1.33 -13.34
N SER A 93 3.35 -0.29 -13.60
CA SER A 93 3.44 0.32 -14.93
C SER A 93 3.99 -0.65 -15.98
N ALA A 94 4.83 -1.58 -15.57
CA ALA A 94 5.48 -2.53 -16.46
C ALA A 94 4.71 -3.85 -16.61
N LEU A 95 3.55 -4.02 -15.97
CA LEU A 95 2.82 -5.29 -15.99
C LEU A 95 2.59 -5.82 -17.40
N THR A 96 2.07 -4.99 -18.29
CA THR A 96 1.71 -5.41 -19.65
C THR A 96 2.91 -5.58 -20.57
N GLU A 97 4.09 -5.16 -20.14
CA GLU A 97 5.33 -5.33 -20.90
C GLU A 97 6.01 -6.68 -20.61
N ASN A 98 5.55 -7.39 -19.58
CA ASN A 98 6.14 -8.67 -19.20
C ASN A 98 5.60 -9.78 -20.10
N THR A 99 6.47 -10.72 -20.44
CA THR A 99 6.09 -11.91 -21.23
C THR A 99 5.25 -12.86 -20.39
N ASP A 100 5.43 -12.84 -19.08
CA ASP A 100 4.64 -13.66 -18.14
C ASP A 100 3.86 -12.71 -17.21
N LEU A 101 2.68 -12.32 -17.65
CA LEU A 101 1.82 -11.39 -16.90
C LEU A 101 1.38 -11.99 -15.56
N GLU A 102 1.09 -13.28 -15.53
CA GLU A 102 0.68 -13.96 -14.29
C GLU A 102 1.78 -13.86 -13.23
N ASP A 103 3.03 -14.12 -13.62
CA ASP A 103 4.16 -14.00 -12.70
C ASP A 103 4.39 -12.56 -12.28
N ALA A 104 4.28 -11.61 -13.22
CA ALA A 104 4.46 -10.20 -12.89
C ALA A 104 3.42 -9.71 -11.87
N MET A 105 2.17 -10.14 -12.01
CA MET A 105 1.13 -9.81 -11.03
C MET A 105 1.38 -10.48 -9.68
N ASP A 106 1.87 -11.70 -9.67
CA ASP A 106 2.22 -12.41 -8.43
C ASP A 106 3.34 -11.66 -7.68
N GLN A 107 4.37 -11.23 -8.39
CA GLN A 107 5.47 -10.48 -7.80
C GLN A 107 5.01 -9.12 -7.27
N LEU A 108 4.17 -8.42 -8.02
CA LEU A 108 3.59 -7.17 -7.57
C LEU A 108 2.80 -7.36 -6.28
N ALA A 109 1.97 -8.40 -6.24
CA ALA A 109 1.17 -8.73 -5.07
C ALA A 109 2.03 -8.98 -3.83
N ARG A 110 3.10 -9.76 -3.98
CA ARG A 110 3.99 -10.08 -2.86
C ARG A 110 4.75 -8.84 -2.36
N SER A 111 5.20 -8.00 -3.28
CA SER A 111 5.89 -6.77 -2.94
C SER A 111 4.96 -5.79 -2.22
N LEU A 112 3.74 -5.64 -2.70
CA LEU A 112 2.75 -4.76 -2.07
C LEU A 112 2.36 -5.29 -0.69
N GLU A 113 2.17 -6.58 -0.55
CA GLU A 113 1.82 -7.19 0.74
C GLU A 113 2.91 -6.94 1.79
N GLU A 114 4.16 -7.16 1.42
CA GLU A 114 5.30 -6.92 2.31
C GLU A 114 5.39 -5.45 2.74
N HIS A 115 5.19 -4.55 1.78
CA HIS A 115 5.21 -3.11 2.01
C HIS A 115 4.10 -2.70 2.99
N ILE A 116 2.88 -3.18 2.79
CA ILE A 116 1.75 -2.87 3.67
C ILE A 116 2.00 -3.38 5.09
N ARG A 117 2.52 -4.60 5.23
CA ARG A 117 2.83 -5.16 6.55
C ARG A 117 3.89 -4.34 7.28
N LYS A 118 4.89 -3.87 6.55
CA LYS A 118 5.92 -3.00 7.13
C LYS A 118 5.32 -1.69 7.61
N GLU A 119 4.44 -1.08 6.83
CA GLU A 119 3.77 0.15 7.26
C GLU A 119 2.92 -0.07 8.51
N GLU A 120 2.13 -1.13 8.55
CA GLU A 120 1.28 -1.41 9.71
C GLU A 120 2.06 -1.76 10.96
N ARG A 121 3.12 -2.55 10.83
CA ARG A 121 3.88 -3.06 11.97
C ARG A 121 4.95 -2.10 12.47
N LEU A 122 5.56 -1.32 11.60
CA LEU A 122 6.68 -0.45 11.94
C LEU A 122 6.33 1.02 11.85
N LEU A 123 5.85 1.48 10.68
CA LEU A 123 5.62 2.90 10.45
C LEU A 123 4.53 3.45 11.36
N PHE A 124 3.36 2.82 11.36
CA PHE A 124 2.22 3.35 12.12
C PHE A 124 2.48 3.31 13.62
N GLU A 125 3.15 2.26 14.09
CA GLU A 125 3.54 2.18 15.51
C GLU A 125 4.52 3.30 15.87
N LEU A 126 5.51 3.54 15.02
CA LEU A 126 6.51 4.58 15.26
C LEU A 126 5.89 5.98 15.21
N LEU A 127 4.96 6.21 14.28
CA LEU A 127 4.23 7.47 14.20
C LEU A 127 3.40 7.71 15.47
N GLN A 128 2.74 6.68 15.97
CA GLN A 128 1.95 6.79 17.19
C GLN A 128 2.82 7.10 18.40
N GLN A 129 4.03 6.54 18.47
CA GLN A 129 4.96 6.81 19.56
C GLN A 129 5.56 8.20 19.50
N LYS A 130 5.93 8.66 18.28
CA LYS A 130 6.76 9.86 18.14
C LYS A 130 6.03 11.09 17.61
N GLN A 131 4.88 10.91 16.96
CA GLN A 131 4.15 11.99 16.29
C GLN A 131 2.67 12.03 16.64
N ALA A 132 2.30 11.56 17.82
CA ALA A 132 0.89 11.51 18.24
C ALA A 132 0.22 12.89 18.20
N GLY A 133 0.93 13.94 18.63
CA GLY A 133 0.39 15.29 18.62
C GLY A 133 0.08 15.81 17.23
N TRP A 134 0.91 15.46 16.25
CA TRP A 134 0.66 15.82 14.85
C TRP A 134 -0.48 15.00 14.27
N LEU A 135 -0.54 13.71 14.60
CA LEU A 135 -1.64 12.84 14.16
C LEU A 135 -2.99 13.38 14.62
N ASP A 136 -3.05 13.97 15.81
CA ASP A 136 -4.27 14.57 16.34
C ASP A 136 -4.79 15.74 15.51
N ARG A 137 -3.93 16.34 14.69
CA ARG A 137 -4.27 17.50 13.87
C ARG A 137 -4.63 17.15 12.43
N ILE A 138 -4.43 15.90 12.01
CA ILE A 138 -4.69 15.49 10.64
C ILE A 138 -6.18 15.43 10.37
N SER A 139 -6.59 15.97 9.23
CA SER A 139 -7.91 15.78 8.65
C SER A 139 -7.74 15.27 7.22
N TRP A 140 -8.42 14.18 6.91
CA TRP A 140 -8.41 13.60 5.56
C TRP A 140 -9.59 14.09 4.72
N GLU A 141 -10.17 15.20 5.10
CA GLU A 141 -11.26 15.80 4.32
C GLU A 141 -10.73 16.40 3.01
N ASN A 142 -11.49 16.22 1.96
CA ASN A 142 -11.15 16.74 0.64
C ASN A 142 -11.64 18.18 0.48
#